data_199f061ca4adeb2cbd6f8e9c727b4e08
#
_entry.id   199f061ca4adeb2cbd6f8e9c727b4e08
#
_cell.length_a   1.000
_cell.length_b   1.000
_cell.length_c   1.000
_cell.angle_alpha   90.00
_cell.angle_beta   90.00
_cell.angle_gamma   90.00
#
_symmetry.space_group_name_H-M   'P 1'
#
loop_
_entity.id
_entity.type
_entity.pdbx_description
1 polymer ?
#
loop_
_entity_poly.entity_id
_entity_poly.type
_entity_poly.pdbx_seq_one_letter_code
_entity_poly.pdbx_strand_id
1 'polypeptide(L)'
;MKFTVNQKELLNNLLIVNKAVSNKNIQPLLSGIYLEATEDNKLIIRGTDMELGIESEVSAFVEESGKIVLPSKYFVEIVRKLPMMDLELSTEENSQIKIIYGSSEIKLNYFEGSEYPSIHDFEGECVLKIKGDDLVNAISLSQVVVSTDMSRPIFTGILLEIKNDKLNFVSSDTHRLCYTYIENIEKNVDRWESIVPAKSLKEVAYIIHEDEEIEIHITSNRILFKSGNIKVTSRLIEGKFVNYEQVIPKEFSTDINIIKKSLLDSLERAFVLTRDEIKSKLNTVKFNIKEKVLIISSRASEVGDIYEEIPIYLQGKEIELGFNGKYLIEILRNIDGEEISIKLNDPQSPGIIKGNQGNEKFIYLILPVRLQ
;
A
#
# COMPACT_ATOMS: atom_id res chain seq x y z
N MET A 1 20.58 21.68 -22.71
CA MET A 1 20.43 21.38 -21.27
C MET A 1 21.78 21.00 -20.70
N LYS A 2 22.22 21.69 -19.64
CA LYS A 2 23.48 21.36 -18.95
C LYS A 2 23.35 21.63 -17.45
N PHE A 3 23.71 20.65 -16.61
CA PHE A 3 23.58 20.75 -15.15
C PHE A 3 24.55 19.83 -14.43
N THR A 4 24.84 20.15 -13.16
CA THR A 4 25.63 19.32 -12.24
C THR A 4 24.78 18.92 -11.04
N VAL A 5 24.82 17.64 -10.66
CA VAL A 5 24.06 17.08 -9.54
C VAL A 5 24.88 16.03 -8.79
N ASN A 6 24.67 15.93 -7.47
CA ASN A 6 25.31 14.90 -6.66
C ASN A 6 24.76 13.50 -6.99
N GLN A 7 25.64 12.52 -7.20
CA GLN A 7 25.27 11.15 -7.58
C GLN A 7 24.32 10.49 -6.59
N LYS A 8 24.56 10.63 -5.29
CA LYS A 8 23.76 10.00 -4.24
C LYS A 8 22.33 10.57 -4.19
N GLU A 9 22.21 11.90 -4.27
CA GLU A 9 20.90 12.56 -4.30
C GLU A 9 20.13 12.20 -5.57
N LEU A 10 20.79 12.23 -6.73
CA LEU A 10 20.19 11.81 -7.98
C LEU A 10 19.70 10.36 -7.90
N LEU A 11 20.53 9.43 -7.43
CA LEU A 11 20.17 8.02 -7.34
C LEU A 11 18.97 7.78 -6.42
N ASN A 12 18.95 8.38 -5.24
CA ASN A 12 17.85 8.22 -4.29
C ASN A 12 16.52 8.63 -4.93
N ASN A 13 16.48 9.77 -5.59
CA ASN A 13 15.26 10.28 -6.23
C ASN A 13 14.90 9.49 -7.51
N LEU A 14 15.86 9.00 -8.26
CA LEU A 14 15.62 8.10 -9.39
C LEU A 14 14.98 6.78 -8.93
N LEU A 15 15.41 6.21 -7.82
CA LEU A 15 14.84 4.98 -7.28
C LEU A 15 13.37 5.15 -6.84
N ILE A 16 13.04 6.30 -6.28
CA ILE A 16 11.68 6.68 -5.91
C ILE A 16 10.80 6.81 -7.16
N VAL A 17 11.22 7.66 -8.10
CA VAL A 17 10.46 7.96 -9.30
C VAL A 17 10.29 6.74 -10.21
N ASN A 18 11.29 5.87 -10.25
CA ASN A 18 11.26 4.63 -11.04
C ASN A 18 10.13 3.66 -10.64
N LYS A 19 9.54 3.80 -9.45
CA LYS A 19 8.38 3.02 -9.00
C LYS A 19 7.13 3.27 -9.85
N ALA A 20 6.99 4.46 -10.45
CA ALA A 20 5.89 4.80 -11.33
C ALA A 20 6.19 4.52 -12.81
N VAL A 21 7.41 4.17 -13.17
CA VAL A 21 7.77 3.92 -14.57
C VAL A 21 7.17 2.60 -15.04
N SER A 22 6.56 2.61 -16.22
CA SER A 22 5.96 1.41 -16.82
C SER A 22 7.00 0.40 -17.28
N ASN A 23 6.84 -0.84 -16.85
CA ASN A 23 7.65 -1.97 -17.37
C ASN A 23 7.08 -2.59 -18.66
N LYS A 24 5.93 -2.09 -19.15
CA LYS A 24 5.28 -2.59 -20.36
C LYS A 24 5.69 -1.73 -21.54
N ASN A 25 6.35 -2.31 -22.53
CA ASN A 25 6.88 -1.63 -23.73
C ASN A 25 5.79 -1.12 -24.72
N ILE A 26 4.64 -0.67 -24.25
CA ILE A 26 3.55 -0.19 -25.12
C ILE A 26 3.86 1.22 -25.63
N GLN A 27 4.49 2.06 -24.80
CA GLN A 27 4.92 3.41 -25.17
C GLN A 27 6.34 3.63 -24.65
N PRO A 28 7.33 3.85 -25.54
CA PRO A 28 8.74 4.03 -25.13
C PRO A 28 8.95 5.15 -24.11
N LEU A 29 8.22 6.27 -24.24
CA LEU A 29 8.30 7.40 -23.30
C LEU A 29 7.91 7.02 -21.87
N LEU A 30 6.90 6.16 -21.66
CA LEU A 30 6.45 5.71 -20.34
C LEU A 30 7.42 4.70 -19.69
N SER A 31 8.35 4.12 -20.44
CA SER A 31 9.46 3.32 -19.92
C SER A 31 10.69 4.16 -19.56
N GLY A 32 10.60 5.47 -19.73
CA GLY A 32 11.65 6.42 -19.44
C GLY A 32 11.38 7.23 -18.18
N ILE A 33 12.43 7.86 -17.66
CA ILE A 33 12.38 8.89 -16.62
C ILE A 33 12.55 10.24 -17.29
N TYR A 34 11.60 11.14 -17.04
CA TYR A 34 11.67 12.53 -17.45
C TYR A 34 12.58 13.30 -16.52
N LEU A 35 13.46 14.13 -17.09
CA LEU A 35 14.34 15.05 -16.40
C LEU A 35 14.10 16.45 -16.95
N GLU A 36 13.93 17.43 -16.07
CA GLU A 36 13.84 18.85 -16.41
C GLU A 36 14.77 19.67 -15.53
N ALA A 37 15.79 20.26 -16.12
CA ALA A 37 16.65 21.23 -15.46
C ALA A 37 16.01 22.63 -15.59
N THR A 38 15.71 23.26 -14.47
CA THR A 38 15.01 24.55 -14.42
C THR A 38 15.98 25.70 -14.15
N GLU A 39 15.58 26.93 -14.51
CA GLU A 39 16.36 28.14 -14.25
C GLU A 39 16.56 28.43 -12.75
N ASP A 40 15.72 27.85 -11.88
CA ASP A 40 15.79 27.97 -10.41
C ASP A 40 16.81 27.01 -9.75
N ASN A 41 17.73 26.44 -10.51
CA ASN A 41 18.73 25.46 -10.03
C ASN A 41 18.08 24.21 -9.42
N LYS A 42 17.03 23.71 -10.04
CA LYS A 42 16.38 22.46 -9.67
C LYS A 42 16.41 21.47 -10.83
N LEU A 43 16.54 20.21 -10.50
CA LEU A 43 16.27 19.10 -11.39
C LEU A 43 14.96 18.45 -10.98
N ILE A 44 13.94 18.53 -11.83
CA ILE A 44 12.68 17.85 -11.66
C ILE A 44 12.79 16.48 -12.33
N ILE A 45 12.44 15.45 -11.59
CA ILE A 45 12.49 14.05 -12.04
C ILE A 45 11.07 13.49 -12.00
N ARG A 46 10.57 12.93 -13.12
CA ARG A 46 9.20 12.39 -13.21
C ARG A 46 9.17 10.98 -13.79
N GLY A 47 8.26 10.16 -13.28
CA GLY A 47 7.92 8.85 -13.81
C GLY A 47 6.42 8.61 -13.78
N THR A 48 5.86 7.89 -14.77
CA THR A 48 4.45 7.54 -14.76
C THR A 48 4.14 6.30 -15.61
N ASP A 49 3.11 5.54 -15.19
CA ASP A 49 2.45 4.50 -15.99
C ASP A 49 1.02 4.94 -16.43
N MET A 50 0.69 6.22 -16.30
CA MET A 50 -0.61 6.88 -16.54
C MET A 50 -1.66 6.66 -15.44
N GLU A 51 -1.50 5.69 -14.57
CA GLU A 51 -2.34 5.48 -13.38
C GLU A 51 -1.68 6.06 -12.12
N LEU A 52 -0.38 5.88 -12.01
CA LEU A 52 0.49 6.40 -10.96
C LEU A 52 1.51 7.34 -11.58
N GLY A 53 1.72 8.51 -10.98
CA GLY A 53 2.78 9.46 -11.31
C GLY A 53 3.57 9.80 -10.06
N ILE A 54 4.89 9.86 -10.18
CA ILE A 54 5.78 10.31 -9.10
C ILE A 54 6.66 11.42 -9.64
N GLU A 55 6.70 12.53 -8.93
CA GLU A 55 7.57 13.67 -9.18
C GLU A 55 8.47 13.89 -7.97
N SER A 56 9.73 14.20 -8.22
CA SER A 56 10.66 14.61 -7.18
C SER A 56 11.53 15.77 -7.66
N GLU A 57 11.87 16.68 -6.75
CA GLU A 57 12.75 17.81 -7.00
C GLU A 57 14.09 17.59 -6.28
N VAL A 58 15.20 17.83 -7.00
CA VAL A 58 16.57 17.74 -6.48
C VAL A 58 17.30 19.04 -6.76
N SER A 59 18.09 19.52 -5.82
CA SER A 59 18.97 20.66 -6.05
C SER A 59 20.05 20.31 -7.07
N ALA A 60 20.23 21.16 -8.07
CA ALA A 60 21.25 20.99 -9.11
C ALA A 60 21.81 22.35 -9.49
N PHE A 61 23.08 22.41 -9.90
CA PHE A 61 23.62 23.61 -10.52
C PHE A 61 23.31 23.56 -12.01
N VAL A 62 22.42 24.45 -12.48
CA VAL A 62 21.91 24.46 -13.85
C VAL A 62 22.59 25.60 -14.65
N GLU A 63 23.35 25.23 -15.66
CA GLU A 63 23.96 26.19 -16.62
C GLU A 63 23.00 26.43 -17.79
N GLU A 64 22.31 25.40 -18.28
CA GLU A 64 21.36 25.49 -19.37
C GLU A 64 20.11 24.68 -19.03
N SER A 65 18.97 25.32 -19.02
CA SER A 65 17.66 24.66 -18.82
C SER A 65 17.30 23.75 -20.00
N GLY A 66 16.42 22.79 -19.75
CA GLY A 66 15.93 21.89 -20.78
C GLY A 66 15.23 20.67 -20.21
N LYS A 67 14.68 19.83 -21.08
CA LYS A 67 13.90 18.66 -20.70
C LYS A 67 14.10 17.50 -21.65
N ILE A 68 14.31 16.31 -21.10
CA ILE A 68 14.56 15.08 -21.83
C ILE A 68 13.89 13.89 -21.12
N VAL A 69 13.80 12.76 -21.81
CA VAL A 69 13.38 11.47 -21.24
C VAL A 69 14.47 10.43 -21.47
N LEU A 70 14.96 9.84 -20.40
CA LEU A 70 16.01 8.82 -20.45
C LEU A 70 15.43 7.42 -20.23
N PRO A 71 15.84 6.38 -20.98
CA PRO A 71 15.44 5.01 -20.74
C PRO A 71 15.78 4.57 -19.30
N SER A 72 14.76 4.41 -18.46
CA SER A 72 14.87 4.18 -17.03
C SER A 72 15.79 3.01 -16.68
N LYS A 73 15.60 1.87 -17.36
CA LYS A 73 16.37 0.64 -17.13
C LYS A 73 17.88 0.85 -17.17
N TYR A 74 18.36 1.64 -18.13
CA TYR A 74 19.79 1.89 -18.30
C TYR A 74 20.26 3.04 -17.41
N PHE A 75 19.54 4.14 -17.38
CA PHE A 75 19.94 5.33 -16.66
C PHE A 75 20.07 5.07 -15.16
N VAL A 76 19.07 4.44 -14.53
CA VAL A 76 19.09 4.10 -13.09
C VAL A 76 20.25 3.15 -12.76
N GLU A 77 20.46 2.11 -13.57
CA GLU A 77 21.55 1.15 -13.33
C GLU A 77 22.95 1.76 -13.52
N ILE A 78 23.09 2.67 -14.46
CA ILE A 78 24.35 3.40 -14.67
C ILE A 78 24.62 4.30 -13.46
N VAL A 79 23.68 5.17 -13.09
CA VAL A 79 23.87 6.10 -11.96
C VAL A 79 24.15 5.32 -10.66
N ARG A 80 23.53 4.15 -10.46
CA ARG A 80 23.78 3.28 -9.29
C ARG A 80 25.22 2.79 -9.22
N LYS A 81 25.90 2.63 -10.35
CA LYS A 81 27.28 2.11 -10.44
C LYS A 81 28.35 3.21 -10.53
N LEU A 82 27.95 4.46 -10.67
CA LEU A 82 28.86 5.58 -10.65
C LEU A 82 29.43 5.84 -9.24
N PRO A 83 30.65 6.35 -9.13
CA PRO A 83 31.22 6.75 -7.84
C PRO A 83 30.43 7.90 -7.21
N MET A 84 30.45 7.99 -5.87
CA MET A 84 29.82 9.06 -5.11
C MET A 84 30.56 10.38 -5.32
N MET A 85 30.16 11.16 -6.31
CA MET A 85 30.69 12.44 -6.67
C MET A 85 29.64 13.28 -7.41
N ASP A 86 29.98 14.52 -7.71
CA ASP A 86 29.14 15.33 -8.57
C ASP A 86 29.28 14.87 -10.03
N LEU A 87 28.12 14.75 -10.70
CA LEU A 87 28.00 14.35 -12.09
C LEU A 87 27.60 15.56 -12.92
N GLU A 88 28.33 15.81 -14.01
CA GLU A 88 27.93 16.81 -15.00
C GLU A 88 27.16 16.09 -16.13
N LEU A 89 25.96 16.57 -16.42
CA LEU A 89 25.12 16.05 -17.50
C LEU A 89 24.87 17.15 -18.53
N SER A 90 25.14 16.86 -19.82
CA SER A 90 24.91 17.81 -20.91
C SER A 90 24.32 17.13 -22.13
N THR A 91 23.30 17.73 -22.75
CA THR A 91 22.77 17.28 -24.04
C THR A 91 23.74 17.64 -25.16
N GLU A 92 23.96 16.69 -26.08
CA GLU A 92 24.77 16.85 -27.28
C GLU A 92 23.88 16.74 -28.53
N GLU A 93 24.48 16.96 -29.69
CA GLU A 93 23.84 16.70 -30.97
C GLU A 93 23.44 15.22 -31.10
N ASN A 94 22.52 14.90 -32.01
CA ASN A 94 22.01 13.54 -32.26
C ASN A 94 21.22 12.91 -31.09
N SER A 95 20.53 13.71 -30.27
CA SER A 95 19.69 13.24 -29.15
C SER A 95 20.46 12.34 -28.17
N GLN A 96 21.68 12.74 -27.83
CA GLN A 96 22.51 12.09 -26.82
C GLN A 96 22.73 13.01 -25.61
N ILE A 97 22.68 12.43 -24.40
CA ILE A 97 23.15 13.06 -23.18
C ILE A 97 24.49 12.47 -22.78
N LYS A 98 25.45 13.34 -22.50
CA LYS A 98 26.75 12.98 -21.96
C LYS A 98 26.74 13.14 -20.43
N ILE A 99 27.22 12.14 -19.72
CA ILE A 99 27.38 12.08 -18.27
C ILE A 99 28.90 12.04 -17.98
N ILE A 100 29.42 13.05 -17.36
CA ILE A 100 30.84 13.16 -16.99
C ILE A 100 31.01 12.88 -15.50
N TYR A 101 31.97 12.05 -15.15
CA TYR A 101 32.33 11.71 -13.78
C TYR A 101 33.86 11.57 -13.67
N GLY A 102 34.51 12.52 -13.01
CA GLY A 102 35.99 12.63 -13.00
C GLY A 102 36.54 12.83 -14.41
N SER A 103 37.41 11.92 -14.84
CA SER A 103 37.99 11.93 -16.20
C SER A 103 37.26 11.02 -17.20
N SER A 104 36.14 10.46 -16.81
CA SER A 104 35.39 9.47 -17.61
C SER A 104 34.04 10.04 -18.07
N GLU A 105 33.56 9.51 -19.19
CA GLU A 105 32.23 9.88 -19.72
C GLU A 105 31.43 8.68 -20.19
N ILE A 106 30.10 8.83 -20.15
CA ILE A 106 29.13 7.90 -20.70
C ILE A 106 28.15 8.70 -21.56
N LYS A 107 27.74 8.14 -22.70
CA LYS A 107 26.69 8.73 -23.53
C LYS A 107 25.49 7.82 -23.61
N LEU A 108 24.28 8.38 -23.45
CA LEU A 108 23.01 7.71 -23.58
C LEU A 108 22.13 8.44 -24.58
N ASN A 109 21.35 7.70 -25.35
CA ASN A 109 20.31 8.30 -26.19
C ASN A 109 19.11 8.70 -25.32
N TYR A 110 18.50 9.86 -25.64
CA TYR A 110 17.31 10.35 -24.97
C TYR A 110 16.17 10.58 -25.96
N PHE A 111 14.94 10.71 -25.44
CA PHE A 111 13.76 11.18 -26.17
C PHE A 111 13.46 12.63 -25.76
N GLU A 112 12.84 13.39 -26.65
CA GLU A 112 12.39 14.75 -26.36
C GLU A 112 11.37 14.78 -25.22
N GLY A 113 11.62 15.67 -24.24
CA GLY A 113 10.76 15.78 -23.05
C GLY A 113 9.40 16.44 -23.31
N SER A 114 9.25 17.14 -24.44
CA SER A 114 7.99 17.85 -24.79
C SER A 114 6.78 16.92 -25.00
N GLU A 115 7.00 15.65 -25.31
CA GLU A 115 5.95 14.64 -25.51
C GLU A 115 5.62 13.83 -24.26
N TYR A 116 6.32 14.09 -23.13
CA TYR A 116 6.06 13.36 -21.89
C TYR A 116 4.69 13.72 -21.29
N PRO A 117 3.90 12.75 -20.81
CA PRO A 117 2.55 13.03 -20.30
C PRO A 117 2.52 14.00 -19.12
N SER A 118 1.57 14.94 -19.12
CA SER A 118 1.37 15.96 -18.08
C SER A 118 0.54 15.49 -16.88
N ILE A 119 0.64 14.21 -16.49
CA ILE A 119 -0.08 13.67 -15.34
C ILE A 119 0.29 14.38 -14.02
N HIS A 120 1.42 15.06 -14.01
CA HIS A 120 1.96 15.79 -12.87
C HIS A 120 1.40 17.20 -12.70
N ASP A 121 0.73 17.74 -13.72
CA ASP A 121 0.02 19.02 -13.64
C ASP A 121 -1.28 18.79 -12.83
N PHE A 122 -1.19 19.06 -11.52
CA PHE A 122 -2.26 18.79 -10.57
C PHE A 122 -2.77 20.10 -9.96
N GLU A 123 -3.99 20.47 -10.30
CA GLU A 123 -4.67 21.68 -9.82
C GLU A 123 -5.79 21.33 -8.81
N GLY A 124 -5.48 20.46 -7.84
CA GLY A 124 -6.44 20.05 -6.82
C GLY A 124 -6.33 20.84 -5.54
N GLU A 125 -7.43 20.89 -4.79
CA GLU A 125 -7.48 21.54 -3.49
C GLU A 125 -6.89 20.61 -2.40
N CYS A 126 -6.13 21.20 -1.44
CA CYS A 126 -5.70 20.49 -0.26
C CYS A 126 -6.92 20.24 0.64
N VAL A 127 -7.24 18.97 0.86
CA VAL A 127 -8.38 18.56 1.69
C VAL A 127 -8.01 18.26 3.12
N LEU A 128 -6.77 17.79 3.37
CA LEU A 128 -6.31 17.48 4.71
C LEU A 128 -4.78 17.39 4.79
N LYS A 129 -4.27 17.49 6.03
CA LYS A 129 -2.90 17.22 6.40
C LYS A 129 -2.85 16.17 7.49
N ILE A 130 -1.91 15.25 7.42
CA ILE A 130 -1.75 14.13 8.37
C ILE A 130 -0.27 13.80 8.56
N LYS A 131 0.04 13.10 9.65
CA LYS A 131 1.38 12.59 9.90
C LYS A 131 1.69 11.39 9.01
N GLY A 132 2.92 11.28 8.55
CA GLY A 132 3.40 10.16 7.74
C GLY A 132 3.21 8.81 8.42
N ASP A 133 3.59 8.68 9.70
CA ASP A 133 3.42 7.46 10.50
C ASP A 133 1.99 6.94 10.51
N ASP A 134 1.04 7.83 10.81
CA ASP A 134 -0.38 7.47 10.87
C ASP A 134 -0.88 6.98 9.50
N LEU A 135 -0.46 7.66 8.41
CA LEU A 135 -0.81 7.27 7.05
C LEU A 135 -0.22 5.91 6.66
N VAL A 136 1.08 5.72 6.91
CA VAL A 136 1.78 4.46 6.60
C VAL A 136 1.15 3.28 7.34
N ASN A 137 0.85 3.46 8.62
CA ASN A 137 0.20 2.43 9.43
C ASN A 137 -1.22 2.10 8.92
N ALA A 138 -2.05 3.12 8.65
CA ALA A 138 -3.40 2.91 8.13
C ALA A 138 -3.40 2.21 6.76
N ILE A 139 -2.48 2.58 5.86
CA ILE A 139 -2.28 1.92 4.58
C ILE A 139 -1.86 0.46 4.80
N SER A 140 -0.89 0.18 5.65
CA SER A 140 -0.36 -1.16 5.93
C SER A 140 -1.45 -2.11 6.42
N LEU A 141 -2.27 -1.67 7.37
CA LEU A 141 -3.42 -2.42 7.87
C LEU A 141 -4.46 -2.69 6.76
N SER A 142 -4.78 -1.67 5.97
CA SER A 142 -5.85 -1.78 4.95
C SER A 142 -5.46 -2.62 3.74
N GLN A 143 -4.18 -2.67 3.35
CA GLN A 143 -3.71 -3.42 2.19
C GLN A 143 -3.92 -4.93 2.29
N VAL A 144 -3.97 -5.48 3.50
CA VAL A 144 -4.03 -6.93 3.76
C VAL A 144 -5.24 -7.60 3.14
N VAL A 145 -6.36 -6.87 3.05
CA VAL A 145 -7.65 -7.43 2.62
C VAL A 145 -8.13 -6.90 1.28
N VAL A 146 -7.25 -6.28 0.52
CA VAL A 146 -7.56 -5.80 -0.83
C VAL A 146 -7.67 -6.97 -1.80
N SER A 147 -8.65 -6.91 -2.70
CA SER A 147 -8.83 -7.89 -3.77
C SER A 147 -7.80 -7.72 -4.89
N THR A 148 -7.42 -8.83 -5.50
CA THR A 148 -6.65 -8.83 -6.76
C THR A 148 -7.53 -9.06 -7.99
N ASP A 149 -8.83 -9.23 -7.80
CA ASP A 149 -9.80 -9.50 -8.88
C ASP A 149 -10.19 -8.19 -9.59
N MET A 150 -9.64 -7.97 -10.78
CA MET A 150 -9.92 -6.79 -11.61
C MET A 150 -11.34 -6.77 -12.19
N SER A 151 -12.13 -7.85 -12.08
CA SER A 151 -13.55 -7.84 -12.49
C SER A 151 -14.42 -6.99 -11.56
N ARG A 152 -13.92 -6.69 -10.36
CA ARG A 152 -14.55 -5.83 -9.36
C ARG A 152 -13.58 -4.72 -8.90
N PRO A 153 -13.32 -3.71 -9.73
CA PRO A 153 -12.26 -2.72 -9.50
C PRO A 153 -12.34 -2.01 -8.14
N ILE A 154 -13.55 -1.73 -7.63
CA ILE A 154 -13.75 -1.05 -6.34
C ILE A 154 -13.08 -1.76 -5.17
N PHE A 155 -12.94 -3.09 -5.21
CA PHE A 155 -12.27 -3.88 -4.17
C PHE A 155 -10.76 -4.00 -4.37
N THR A 156 -10.22 -3.54 -5.50
CA THR A 156 -8.75 -3.45 -5.71
C THR A 156 -8.15 -2.16 -5.14
N GLY A 157 -9.00 -1.28 -4.63
CA GLY A 157 -8.64 -0.05 -3.95
C GLY A 157 -9.02 -0.05 -2.48
N ILE A 158 -8.61 1.02 -1.81
CA ILE A 158 -8.95 1.34 -0.43
C ILE A 158 -9.84 2.59 -0.48
N LEU A 159 -11.01 2.54 0.15
CA LEU A 159 -11.82 3.71 0.38
C LEU A 159 -11.13 4.59 1.43
N LEU A 160 -10.89 5.85 1.08
CA LEU A 160 -10.54 6.92 1.99
C LEU A 160 -11.77 7.81 2.17
N GLU A 161 -12.21 8.01 3.41
CA GLU A 161 -13.41 8.79 3.73
C GLU A 161 -13.15 9.74 4.91
N ILE A 162 -13.38 11.05 4.71
CA ILE A 162 -13.45 12.02 5.81
C ILE A 162 -14.88 12.00 6.35
N LYS A 163 -15.03 11.54 7.59
CA LYS A 163 -16.31 11.45 8.30
C LYS A 163 -16.08 11.46 9.80
N ASN A 164 -16.92 12.18 10.55
CA ASN A 164 -16.86 12.26 12.02
C ASN A 164 -15.47 12.67 12.55
N ASP A 165 -14.85 13.69 11.92
CA ASP A 165 -13.52 14.23 12.24
C ASP A 165 -12.38 13.20 12.18
N LYS A 166 -12.57 12.15 11.37
CA LYS A 166 -11.60 11.10 11.12
C LYS A 166 -11.36 10.92 9.63
N LEU A 167 -10.17 10.46 9.28
CA LEU A 167 -9.91 9.87 7.98
C LEU A 167 -10.02 8.35 8.11
N ASN A 168 -11.08 7.78 7.56
CA ASN A 168 -11.35 6.36 7.57
C ASN A 168 -10.70 5.69 6.35
N PHE A 169 -10.17 4.49 6.56
CA PHE A 169 -9.65 3.60 5.53
C PHE A 169 -10.44 2.31 5.57
N VAL A 170 -11.03 1.95 4.44
CA VAL A 170 -11.83 0.72 4.33
C VAL A 170 -11.41 -0.07 3.10
N SER A 171 -11.15 -1.35 3.28
CA SER A 171 -10.83 -2.28 2.19
C SER A 171 -11.57 -3.60 2.37
N SER A 172 -11.81 -4.32 1.29
CA SER A 172 -12.50 -5.61 1.32
C SER A 172 -12.20 -6.42 0.05
N ASP A 173 -12.17 -7.75 0.20
CA ASP A 173 -12.14 -8.71 -0.92
C ASP A 173 -13.47 -9.50 -1.04
N THR A 174 -14.54 -9.04 -0.39
CA THR A 174 -15.86 -9.66 -0.23
C THR A 174 -15.94 -10.80 0.79
N HIS A 175 -14.82 -11.34 1.27
CA HIS A 175 -14.76 -12.39 2.29
C HIS A 175 -14.26 -11.87 3.64
N ARG A 176 -13.55 -10.76 3.60
CA ARG A 176 -13.03 -10.06 4.77
C ARG A 176 -13.00 -8.56 4.50
N LEU A 177 -12.97 -7.78 5.56
CA LEU A 177 -12.94 -6.33 5.51
C LEU A 177 -11.98 -5.80 6.57
N CYS A 178 -11.22 -4.77 6.23
CA CYS A 178 -10.49 -3.95 7.18
C CYS A 178 -11.17 -2.59 7.28
N TYR A 179 -11.34 -2.11 8.50
CA TYR A 179 -11.68 -0.74 8.82
C TYR A 179 -10.62 -0.21 9.79
N THR A 180 -9.99 0.89 9.45
CA THR A 180 -9.09 1.63 10.34
C THR A 180 -9.27 3.12 10.12
N TYR A 181 -8.77 3.96 11.04
CA TYR A 181 -8.95 5.39 10.96
C TYR A 181 -7.81 6.16 11.60
N ILE A 182 -7.62 7.39 11.13
CA ILE A 182 -6.73 8.40 11.72
C ILE A 182 -7.60 9.47 12.36
N GLU A 183 -7.28 9.81 13.61
CA GLU A 183 -7.90 10.92 14.38
C GLU A 183 -6.99 12.16 14.35
N ASN A 184 -7.54 13.27 14.81
CA ASN A 184 -6.81 14.55 14.92
C ASN A 184 -6.20 15.01 13.58
N ILE A 185 -6.95 14.85 12.50
CA ILE A 185 -6.58 15.33 11.16
C ILE A 185 -6.80 16.85 11.04
N GLU A 186 -5.88 17.55 10.38
CA GLU A 186 -6.10 18.93 9.96
C GLU A 186 -6.82 18.91 8.61
N LYS A 187 -8.13 19.19 8.60
CA LYS A 187 -8.98 19.09 7.41
C LYS A 187 -9.51 20.44 6.94
N ASN A 188 -9.61 20.60 5.64
CA ASN A 188 -10.18 21.77 4.98
C ASN A 188 -11.58 21.51 4.40
N VAL A 189 -12.09 20.27 4.53
CA VAL A 189 -13.40 19.85 4.04
C VAL A 189 -14.14 19.06 5.12
N ASP A 190 -15.45 19.20 5.19
CA ASP A 190 -16.25 18.47 6.19
C ASP A 190 -16.48 17.01 5.81
N ARG A 191 -16.54 16.74 4.52
CA ARG A 191 -16.83 15.41 4.00
C ARG A 191 -16.18 15.19 2.64
N TRP A 192 -15.56 14.06 2.50
CA TRP A 192 -14.97 13.60 1.24
C TRP A 192 -14.83 12.09 1.25
N GLU A 193 -15.00 11.46 0.09
CA GLU A 193 -14.73 10.02 -0.07
C GLU A 193 -14.15 9.74 -1.46
N SER A 194 -13.21 8.83 -1.55
CA SER A 194 -12.66 8.33 -2.83
C SER A 194 -12.04 6.95 -2.66
N ILE A 195 -12.07 6.17 -3.73
CA ILE A 195 -11.43 4.86 -3.77
C ILE A 195 -10.06 5.02 -4.46
N VAL A 196 -9.00 4.81 -3.71
CA VAL A 196 -7.62 4.93 -4.19
C VAL A 196 -7.06 3.53 -4.48
N PRO A 197 -6.45 3.29 -5.66
CA PRO A 197 -5.82 2.01 -5.94
C PRO A 197 -4.83 1.60 -4.86
N ALA A 198 -4.96 0.37 -4.34
CA ALA A 198 -4.07 -0.11 -3.29
C ALA A 198 -2.61 -0.18 -3.73
N LYS A 199 -2.35 -0.42 -5.03
CA LYS A 199 -1.01 -0.36 -5.60
C LYS A 199 -0.40 1.03 -5.42
N SER A 200 -1.15 2.10 -5.67
CA SER A 200 -0.67 3.47 -5.51
C SER A 200 -0.40 3.81 -4.04
N LEU A 201 -1.31 3.43 -3.14
CA LEU A 201 -1.12 3.64 -1.70
C LEU A 201 0.09 2.87 -1.15
N LYS A 202 0.38 1.68 -1.69
CA LYS A 202 1.59 0.94 -1.34
C LYS A 202 2.86 1.72 -1.67
N GLU A 203 2.92 2.34 -2.85
CA GLU A 203 4.08 3.16 -3.22
C GLU A 203 4.13 4.44 -2.37
N VAL A 204 2.98 5.05 -2.03
CA VAL A 204 2.89 6.17 -1.08
C VAL A 204 3.51 5.76 0.26
N ALA A 205 3.09 4.63 0.86
CA ALA A 205 3.61 4.15 2.14
C ALA A 205 5.11 3.81 2.11
N TYR A 206 5.65 3.42 0.94
CA TYR A 206 7.07 3.15 0.77
C TYR A 206 7.92 4.40 0.66
N ILE A 207 7.36 5.48 0.07
CA ILE A 207 8.08 6.73 -0.27
C ILE A 207 8.07 7.72 0.89
N ILE A 208 6.97 7.77 1.64
CA ILE A 208 6.77 8.73 2.72
C ILE A 208 7.71 8.40 3.89
N HIS A 209 8.36 9.43 4.41
CA HIS A 209 9.11 9.33 5.66
C HIS A 209 8.17 9.54 6.86
N GLU A 210 8.35 8.72 7.88
CA GLU A 210 7.47 8.62 9.05
C GLU A 210 7.28 9.97 9.78
N ASP A 211 8.34 10.77 9.90
CA ASP A 211 8.34 12.05 10.64
C ASP A 211 7.74 13.24 9.84
N GLU A 212 7.33 13.07 8.58
CA GLU A 212 6.88 14.16 7.72
C GLU A 212 5.37 14.41 7.82
N GLU A 213 4.97 15.68 7.63
CA GLU A 213 3.58 16.05 7.38
C GLU A 213 3.24 15.83 5.90
N ILE A 214 2.11 15.18 5.66
CA ILE A 214 1.63 14.83 4.34
C ILE A 214 0.41 15.68 4.00
N GLU A 215 0.50 16.44 2.91
CA GLU A 215 -0.65 17.14 2.32
C GLU A 215 -1.35 16.20 1.33
N ILE A 216 -2.67 16.08 1.45
CA ILE A 216 -3.50 15.35 0.51
C ILE A 216 -4.36 16.33 -0.28
N HIS A 217 -4.20 16.32 -1.60
CA HIS A 217 -4.95 17.13 -2.52
C HIS A 217 -5.81 16.25 -3.43
N ILE A 218 -6.95 16.77 -3.87
CA ILE A 218 -7.90 16.03 -4.71
C ILE A 218 -8.39 16.83 -5.91
N THR A 219 -8.72 16.09 -6.95
CA THR A 219 -9.58 16.51 -8.07
C THR A 219 -10.71 15.50 -8.21
N SER A 220 -11.57 15.67 -9.20
CA SER A 220 -12.68 14.73 -9.48
C SER A 220 -12.23 13.29 -9.76
N ASN A 221 -11.03 13.08 -10.29
CA ASN A 221 -10.55 11.77 -10.74
C ASN A 221 -9.12 11.42 -10.33
N ARG A 222 -8.46 12.28 -9.54
CA ARG A 222 -7.08 12.08 -9.08
C ARG A 222 -6.91 12.50 -7.63
N ILE A 223 -5.94 11.89 -6.97
CA ILE A 223 -5.44 12.24 -5.64
C ILE A 223 -3.94 12.48 -5.72
N LEU A 224 -3.45 13.45 -4.98
CA LEU A 224 -2.04 13.79 -4.81
C LEU A 224 -1.68 13.69 -3.33
N PHE A 225 -0.61 12.97 -3.03
CA PHE A 225 0.09 12.96 -1.75
C PHE A 225 1.38 13.73 -1.92
N LYS A 226 1.57 14.78 -1.12
CA LYS A 226 2.77 15.63 -1.15
C LYS A 226 3.50 15.52 0.18
N SER A 227 4.79 15.21 0.12
CA SER A 227 5.72 15.06 1.23
C SER A 227 7.03 15.72 0.85
N GLY A 228 7.35 16.86 1.48
CA GLY A 228 8.56 17.60 1.15
C GLY A 228 8.68 17.94 -0.34
N ASN A 229 9.74 17.41 -0.97
CA ASN A 229 10.02 17.58 -2.39
C ASN A 229 9.44 16.49 -3.29
N ILE A 230 8.65 15.55 -2.75
CA ILE A 230 8.07 14.42 -3.47
C ILE A 230 6.57 14.62 -3.60
N LYS A 231 6.05 14.32 -4.81
CA LYS A 231 4.63 14.30 -5.12
C LYS A 231 4.27 12.95 -5.73
N VAL A 232 3.27 12.29 -5.18
CA VAL A 232 2.72 11.03 -5.69
C VAL A 232 1.28 11.25 -6.11
N THR A 233 1.00 11.17 -7.40
CA THR A 233 -0.33 11.35 -8.00
C THR A 233 -0.89 10.00 -8.41
N SER A 234 -2.14 9.71 -8.07
CA SER A 234 -2.84 8.50 -8.51
C SER A 234 -4.20 8.82 -9.12
N ARG A 235 -4.60 8.07 -10.16
CA ARG A 235 -6.00 8.04 -10.59
C ARG A 235 -6.85 7.37 -9.53
N LEU A 236 -8.10 7.85 -9.40
CA LEU A 236 -9.09 7.27 -8.51
C LEU A 236 -9.86 6.14 -9.22
N ILE A 237 -10.33 5.16 -8.47
CA ILE A 237 -11.23 4.12 -8.98
C ILE A 237 -12.64 4.68 -8.94
N GLU A 238 -13.30 4.70 -10.09
CA GLU A 238 -14.70 5.11 -10.20
C GLU A 238 -15.64 4.07 -9.58
N GLY A 239 -16.66 4.54 -8.88
CA GLY A 239 -17.68 3.68 -8.29
C GLY A 239 -18.04 4.06 -6.87
N LYS A 240 -19.04 3.38 -6.32
CA LYS A 240 -19.48 3.55 -4.94
C LYS A 240 -19.03 2.32 -4.13
N PHE A 241 -18.29 2.56 -3.04
CA PHE A 241 -17.90 1.49 -2.13
C PHE A 241 -19.12 0.93 -1.39
N VAL A 242 -19.02 -0.31 -0.92
CA VAL A 242 -20.10 -0.96 -0.17
C VAL A 242 -20.35 -0.24 1.15
N ASN A 243 -21.60 -0.28 1.64
CA ASN A 243 -21.92 0.28 2.96
C ASN A 243 -21.37 -0.62 4.06
N TYR A 244 -20.10 -0.39 4.41
CA TYR A 244 -19.35 -1.19 5.37
C TYR A 244 -19.89 -1.10 6.80
N GLU A 245 -20.49 0.03 7.19
CA GLU A 245 -21.05 0.21 8.53
C GLU A 245 -22.19 -0.75 8.86
N GLN A 246 -22.93 -1.20 7.83
CA GLN A 246 -24.01 -2.18 8.00
C GLN A 246 -23.51 -3.62 8.12
N VAL A 247 -22.28 -3.87 7.66
CA VAL A 247 -21.68 -5.21 7.68
C VAL A 247 -20.98 -5.51 8.99
N ILE A 248 -20.50 -4.47 9.69
CA ILE A 248 -19.80 -4.61 10.97
C ILE A 248 -20.82 -4.91 12.09
N PRO A 249 -20.78 -6.11 12.73
CA PRO A 249 -21.66 -6.44 13.83
C PRO A 249 -21.47 -5.51 15.02
N LYS A 250 -22.56 -5.20 15.72
CA LYS A 250 -22.54 -4.33 16.91
C LYS A 250 -22.62 -5.13 18.23
N GLU A 251 -23.16 -6.34 18.17
CA GLU A 251 -23.37 -7.21 19.34
C GLU A 251 -22.63 -8.53 19.13
N PHE A 252 -22.10 -9.08 20.23
CA PHE A 252 -21.34 -10.31 20.23
C PHE A 252 -21.75 -11.19 21.41
N SER A 253 -21.87 -12.50 21.18
CA SER A 253 -22.18 -13.51 22.20
C SER A 253 -20.94 -14.19 22.77
N THR A 254 -19.79 -14.05 22.09
CA THR A 254 -18.52 -14.70 22.41
C THR A 254 -17.40 -13.69 22.19
N ASP A 255 -16.56 -13.50 23.20
CA ASP A 255 -15.36 -12.65 23.15
C ASP A 255 -14.19 -13.44 23.73
N ILE A 256 -13.13 -13.62 22.97
CA ILE A 256 -11.91 -14.30 23.42
C ILE A 256 -10.71 -13.37 23.33
N ASN A 257 -9.90 -13.38 24.37
CA ASN A 257 -8.57 -12.78 24.38
C ASN A 257 -7.53 -13.89 24.25
N ILE A 258 -6.60 -13.71 23.33
CA ILE A 258 -5.62 -14.72 22.96
C ILE A 258 -4.27 -14.07 22.64
N ILE A 259 -3.18 -14.77 22.99
CA ILE A 259 -1.82 -14.37 22.59
C ILE A 259 -1.69 -14.54 21.08
N LYS A 260 -1.48 -13.41 20.37
CA LYS A 260 -1.39 -13.35 18.90
C LYS A 260 -0.39 -14.37 18.34
N LYS A 261 0.80 -14.44 18.93
CA LYS A 261 1.85 -15.36 18.46
C LYS A 261 1.43 -16.83 18.55
N SER A 262 0.80 -17.24 19.65
CA SER A 262 0.33 -18.62 19.82
C SER A 262 -0.71 -19.01 18.76
N LEU A 263 -1.64 -18.09 18.47
CA LEU A 263 -2.64 -18.29 17.42
C LEU A 263 -2.01 -18.34 16.02
N LEU A 264 -1.11 -17.42 15.71
CA LEU A 264 -0.41 -17.38 14.42
C LEU A 264 0.40 -18.65 14.17
N ASP A 265 1.22 -19.06 15.12
CA ASP A 265 2.06 -20.26 15.01
C ASP A 265 1.20 -21.54 14.79
N SER A 266 0.06 -21.66 15.50
CA SER A 266 -0.88 -22.77 15.34
C SER A 266 -1.58 -22.74 13.96
N LEU A 267 -2.03 -21.58 13.52
CA LEU A 267 -2.63 -21.42 12.20
C LEU A 267 -1.67 -21.73 11.05
N GLU A 268 -0.41 -21.33 11.18
CA GLU A 268 0.62 -21.61 10.19
C GLU A 268 0.86 -23.13 10.06
N ARG A 269 0.91 -23.87 11.17
CA ARG A 269 0.99 -25.35 11.14
C ARG A 269 -0.25 -25.96 10.54
N ALA A 270 -1.45 -25.52 10.94
CA ALA A 270 -2.71 -26.03 10.40
C ALA A 270 -2.84 -25.74 8.89
N PHE A 271 -2.36 -24.60 8.43
CA PHE A 271 -2.42 -24.20 7.03
C PHE A 271 -1.56 -25.09 6.12
N VAL A 272 -0.46 -25.67 6.63
CA VAL A 272 0.37 -26.61 5.84
C VAL A 272 -0.46 -27.79 5.34
N LEU A 273 -1.42 -28.31 6.13
CA LEU A 273 -2.26 -29.41 5.73
C LEU A 273 -3.37 -29.01 4.73
N THR A 274 -3.83 -27.76 4.77
CA THR A 274 -5.00 -27.33 3.96
C THR A 274 -4.62 -26.72 2.63
N ARG A 275 -3.40 -26.21 2.44
CA ARG A 275 -3.00 -25.44 1.26
C ARG A 275 -3.00 -26.26 -0.04
N ASP A 276 -2.69 -27.56 0.04
CA ASP A 276 -2.51 -28.44 -1.11
C ASP A 276 -3.74 -29.31 -1.39
N GLU A 277 -4.83 -29.12 -0.65
CA GLU A 277 -6.08 -29.86 -0.87
C GLU A 277 -6.79 -29.37 -2.13
N ILE A 278 -6.65 -30.10 -3.22
CA ILE A 278 -7.20 -29.80 -4.56
C ILE A 278 -8.73 -29.66 -4.52
N LYS A 279 -9.40 -30.34 -3.61
CA LYS A 279 -10.87 -30.34 -3.45
C LYS A 279 -11.40 -29.18 -2.61
N SER A 280 -10.60 -28.63 -1.70
CA SER A 280 -10.99 -27.52 -0.81
C SER A 280 -10.18 -26.28 -1.12
N LYS A 281 -10.69 -25.43 -2.05
CA LYS A 281 -10.12 -24.09 -2.30
C LYS A 281 -10.22 -23.12 -1.10
N LEU A 282 -10.80 -23.58 0.03
CA LEU A 282 -11.20 -22.72 1.14
C LEU A 282 -10.15 -22.67 2.27
N ASN A 283 -9.10 -23.52 2.26
CA ASN A 283 -8.09 -23.56 3.31
C ASN A 283 -8.69 -23.52 4.72
N THR A 284 -9.72 -24.34 4.96
CA THR A 284 -10.56 -24.26 6.15
C THR A 284 -9.84 -24.77 7.39
N VAL A 285 -9.78 -23.95 8.42
CA VAL A 285 -9.33 -24.30 9.77
C VAL A 285 -10.53 -24.21 10.70
N LYS A 286 -10.76 -25.24 11.48
CA LYS A 286 -11.86 -25.31 12.45
C LYS A 286 -11.41 -24.73 13.78
N PHE A 287 -12.23 -23.84 14.34
CA PHE A 287 -12.12 -23.26 15.66
C PHE A 287 -13.20 -23.87 16.55
N ASN A 288 -12.83 -24.48 17.65
CA ASN A 288 -13.74 -24.92 18.69
C ASN A 288 -13.36 -24.21 19.99
N ILE A 289 -14.14 -23.20 20.35
CA ILE A 289 -13.91 -22.33 21.50
C ILE A 289 -14.62 -22.92 22.72
N LYS A 290 -13.85 -23.22 23.74
CA LYS A 290 -14.29 -23.76 25.04
C LYS A 290 -13.89 -22.79 26.16
N GLU A 291 -14.38 -23.02 27.37
CA GLU A 291 -14.23 -22.11 28.51
C GLU A 291 -12.82 -21.52 28.69
N LYS A 292 -11.76 -22.35 28.53
CA LYS A 292 -10.37 -21.95 28.78
C LYS A 292 -9.42 -22.21 27.61
N VAL A 293 -9.95 -22.76 26.50
CA VAL A 293 -9.12 -23.24 25.41
C VAL A 293 -9.78 -23.01 24.06
N LEU A 294 -9.00 -22.54 23.10
CA LEU A 294 -9.31 -22.60 21.69
C LEU A 294 -8.65 -23.84 21.09
N ILE A 295 -9.47 -24.72 20.54
CA ILE A 295 -8.99 -25.89 19.80
C ILE A 295 -8.97 -25.53 18.32
N ILE A 296 -7.77 -25.57 17.74
CA ILE A 296 -7.52 -25.45 16.31
C ILE A 296 -7.41 -26.84 15.71
N SER A 297 -8.21 -27.13 14.70
CA SER A 297 -8.09 -28.41 13.99
C SER A 297 -8.29 -28.23 12.49
N SER A 298 -7.60 -29.07 11.73
CA SER A 298 -7.71 -29.16 10.28
C SER A 298 -7.45 -30.60 9.85
N ARG A 299 -8.06 -31.02 8.75
CA ARG A 299 -7.92 -32.36 8.22
C ARG A 299 -7.72 -32.32 6.71
N ALA A 300 -6.70 -33.03 6.25
CA ALA A 300 -6.44 -33.30 4.84
C ALA A 300 -6.54 -34.81 4.60
N SER A 301 -7.43 -35.23 3.71
CA SER A 301 -7.80 -36.65 3.51
C SER A 301 -6.62 -37.56 3.19
N GLU A 302 -5.60 -37.07 2.51
CA GLU A 302 -4.45 -37.84 2.03
C GLU A 302 -3.18 -37.63 2.87
N VAL A 303 -3.16 -36.61 3.75
CA VAL A 303 -1.95 -36.19 4.46
C VAL A 303 -2.04 -36.46 5.96
N GLY A 304 -3.20 -36.18 6.58
CA GLY A 304 -3.41 -36.35 8.01
C GLY A 304 -4.26 -35.25 8.63
N ASP A 305 -4.23 -35.14 9.94
CA ASP A 305 -4.96 -34.17 10.73
C ASP A 305 -4.06 -33.49 11.75
N ILE A 306 -4.46 -32.28 12.13
CA ILE A 306 -3.85 -31.50 13.20
C ILE A 306 -4.89 -31.15 14.25
N TYR A 307 -4.47 -31.21 15.50
CA TYR A 307 -5.23 -30.81 16.67
C TYR A 307 -4.32 -30.07 17.63
N GLU A 308 -4.64 -28.83 17.94
CA GLU A 308 -3.86 -27.99 18.84
C GLU A 308 -4.76 -27.25 19.82
N GLU A 309 -4.31 -27.13 21.05
CA GLU A 309 -4.99 -26.40 22.11
C GLU A 309 -4.20 -25.13 22.46
N ILE A 310 -4.90 -24.00 22.46
CA ILE A 310 -4.32 -22.69 22.80
C ILE A 310 -5.10 -22.13 23.99
N PRO A 311 -4.44 -21.80 25.11
CA PRO A 311 -5.09 -21.15 26.23
C PRO A 311 -5.71 -19.80 25.82
N ILE A 312 -6.94 -19.57 26.25
CA ILE A 312 -7.68 -18.32 26.03
C ILE A 312 -8.37 -17.83 27.28
N TYR A 313 -8.75 -16.58 27.28
CA TYR A 313 -9.75 -16.04 28.20
C TYR A 313 -11.04 -15.85 27.41
N LEU A 314 -12.08 -16.64 27.76
CA LEU A 314 -13.42 -16.57 27.16
C LEU A 314 -14.35 -15.75 28.02
N GLN A 315 -15.05 -14.82 27.39
CA GLN A 315 -16.22 -14.14 27.91
C GLN A 315 -17.42 -14.42 27.01
N GLY A 316 -18.46 -15.04 27.56
CA GLY A 316 -19.67 -15.38 26.81
C GLY A 316 -19.81 -16.87 26.51
N LYS A 317 -20.27 -17.24 25.30
CA LYS A 317 -20.67 -18.60 24.94
C LYS A 317 -19.53 -19.35 24.24
N GLU A 318 -19.48 -20.66 24.45
CA GLU A 318 -18.71 -21.58 23.62
C GLU A 318 -19.28 -21.62 22.20
N ILE A 319 -18.42 -21.75 21.19
CA ILE A 319 -18.84 -21.76 19.79
C ILE A 319 -17.86 -22.58 18.94
N GLU A 320 -18.41 -23.20 17.89
CA GLU A 320 -17.64 -23.93 16.89
C GLU A 320 -17.93 -23.36 15.49
N LEU A 321 -16.87 -23.02 14.73
CA LEU A 321 -16.98 -22.47 13.39
C LEU A 321 -15.69 -22.70 12.59
N GLY A 322 -15.74 -22.44 11.28
CA GLY A 322 -14.58 -22.53 10.38
C GLY A 322 -14.15 -21.18 9.86
N PHE A 323 -12.85 -21.01 9.64
CA PHE A 323 -12.31 -19.85 8.94
C PHE A 323 -11.33 -20.26 7.84
N ASN A 324 -11.12 -19.40 6.88
CA ASN A 324 -10.00 -19.52 5.96
C ASN A 324 -8.70 -19.19 6.71
N GLY A 325 -7.87 -20.19 6.95
CA GLY A 325 -6.62 -20.05 7.70
C GLY A 325 -5.64 -19.06 7.07
N LYS A 326 -5.58 -18.99 5.71
CA LYS A 326 -4.74 -18.03 4.99
C LYS A 326 -5.13 -16.58 5.33
N TYR A 327 -6.42 -16.28 5.35
CA TYR A 327 -6.90 -14.93 5.66
C TYR A 327 -6.55 -14.50 7.08
N LEU A 328 -6.68 -15.41 8.04
CA LEU A 328 -6.28 -15.14 9.43
C LEU A 328 -4.78 -14.90 9.56
N ILE A 329 -3.95 -15.74 8.93
CA ILE A 329 -2.48 -15.60 8.95
C ILE A 329 -2.06 -14.24 8.38
N GLU A 330 -2.63 -13.84 7.23
CA GLU A 330 -2.33 -12.54 6.61
C GLU A 330 -2.70 -11.38 7.53
N ILE A 331 -3.86 -11.42 8.18
CA ILE A 331 -4.29 -10.41 9.15
C ILE A 331 -3.32 -10.37 10.35
N LEU A 332 -3.07 -11.52 10.99
CA LEU A 332 -2.27 -11.60 12.22
C LEU A 332 -0.81 -11.17 12.04
N ARG A 333 -0.24 -11.36 10.85
CA ARG A 333 1.11 -10.87 10.52
C ARG A 333 1.23 -9.37 10.42
N ASN A 334 0.11 -8.66 10.23
CA ASN A 334 0.06 -7.20 10.04
C ASN A 334 -0.51 -6.44 11.25
N ILE A 335 -0.88 -7.13 12.30
CA ILE A 335 -1.35 -6.52 13.55
C ILE A 335 -0.19 -6.42 14.51
N ASP A 336 0.01 -5.25 15.09
CA ASP A 336 0.92 -5.07 16.21
C ASP A 336 0.24 -5.45 17.55
N GLY A 337 1.07 -5.75 18.56
CA GLY A 337 0.63 -6.13 19.89
C GLY A 337 0.79 -7.63 20.19
N GLU A 338 0.82 -7.95 21.46
CA GLU A 338 1.02 -9.33 21.97
C GLU A 338 -0.29 -10.10 22.06
N GLU A 339 -1.37 -9.41 22.38
CA GLU A 339 -2.71 -9.96 22.56
C GLU A 339 -3.71 -9.35 21.58
N ILE A 340 -4.68 -10.16 21.16
CA ILE A 340 -5.80 -9.75 20.34
C ILE A 340 -7.11 -10.21 20.93
N SER A 341 -8.20 -9.51 20.61
CA SER A 341 -9.58 -9.91 20.90
C SER A 341 -10.24 -10.43 19.62
N ILE A 342 -10.90 -11.58 19.71
CA ILE A 342 -11.75 -12.13 18.63
C ILE A 342 -13.17 -12.18 19.16
N LYS A 343 -14.08 -11.47 18.46
CA LYS A 343 -15.49 -11.36 18.82
C LYS A 343 -16.38 -12.08 17.80
N LEU A 344 -17.27 -12.91 18.28
CA LEU A 344 -18.11 -13.79 17.48
C LEU A 344 -19.56 -13.71 17.97
N ASN A 345 -20.50 -14.08 17.11
CA ASN A 345 -21.90 -14.14 17.48
C ASN A 345 -22.50 -15.55 17.27
N ASP A 346 -22.47 -16.03 16.05
CA ASP A 346 -22.92 -17.36 15.64
C ASP A 346 -22.04 -17.91 14.51
N PRO A 347 -22.15 -19.22 14.15
CA PRO A 347 -21.27 -19.82 13.14
C PRO A 347 -21.47 -19.33 11.71
N GLN A 348 -22.45 -18.47 11.43
CA GLN A 348 -22.76 -17.95 10.10
C GLN A 348 -22.52 -16.43 10.01
N SER A 349 -22.41 -15.75 11.14
CA SER A 349 -22.15 -14.32 11.22
C SER A 349 -20.65 -14.02 11.15
N PRO A 350 -20.28 -12.84 10.65
CA PRO A 350 -18.87 -12.42 10.60
C PRO A 350 -18.22 -12.40 11.99
N GLY A 351 -16.98 -12.87 12.06
CA GLY A 351 -16.12 -12.65 13.22
C GLY A 351 -15.36 -11.33 13.09
N ILE A 352 -15.02 -10.71 14.23
CA ILE A 352 -14.21 -9.51 14.31
C ILE A 352 -12.92 -9.79 15.07
N ILE A 353 -11.81 -9.28 14.53
CA ILE A 353 -10.50 -9.27 15.19
C ILE A 353 -10.14 -7.81 15.46
N LYS A 354 -9.75 -7.52 16.70
CA LYS A 354 -9.30 -6.20 17.15
C LYS A 354 -7.99 -6.32 17.93
N GLY A 355 -7.24 -5.23 18.00
CA GLY A 355 -6.18 -5.08 18.97
C GLY A 355 -6.73 -5.07 20.39
N ASN A 356 -5.92 -5.47 21.38
CA ASN A 356 -6.26 -5.39 22.81
C ASN A 356 -5.53 -4.21 23.45
N GLN A 357 -6.11 -3.62 24.52
CA GLN A 357 -5.49 -2.59 25.38
C GLN A 357 -4.95 -1.34 24.65
N GLY A 358 -5.86 -0.54 24.08
CA GLY A 358 -5.55 0.80 23.56
C GLY A 358 -5.10 0.84 22.10
N ASN A 359 -4.95 -0.29 21.44
CA ASN A 359 -4.69 -0.40 20.01
C ASN A 359 -5.97 -0.76 19.23
N GLU A 360 -7.09 -0.12 19.58
CA GLU A 360 -8.42 -0.42 19.00
C GLU A 360 -8.69 0.34 17.69
N LYS A 361 -7.67 0.99 17.09
CA LYS A 361 -7.85 1.81 15.89
C LYS A 361 -8.15 1.02 14.62
N PHE A 362 -8.25 -0.30 14.70
CA PHE A 362 -8.60 -1.13 13.55
C PHE A 362 -9.61 -2.23 13.88
N ILE A 363 -10.34 -2.65 12.87
CA ILE A 363 -11.24 -3.79 12.90
C ILE A 363 -10.97 -4.62 11.64
N TYR A 364 -10.66 -5.91 11.82
CA TYR A 364 -10.76 -6.87 10.73
C TYR A 364 -12.00 -7.72 10.91
N LEU A 365 -12.85 -7.71 9.89
CA LEU A 365 -14.01 -8.58 9.80
C LEU A 365 -13.67 -9.75 8.86
N ILE A 366 -14.04 -10.95 9.24
CA ILE A 366 -13.83 -12.17 8.44
C ILE A 366 -15.10 -13.00 8.42
N LEU A 367 -15.52 -13.44 7.23
CA LEU A 367 -16.65 -14.34 7.08
C LEU A 367 -16.25 -15.76 7.44
N PRO A 368 -17.09 -16.49 8.21
CA PRO A 368 -16.84 -17.89 8.49
C PRO A 368 -17.06 -18.75 7.23
N VAL A 369 -16.39 -19.91 7.21
CA VAL A 369 -16.53 -20.95 6.21
C VAL A 369 -17.43 -22.03 6.78
N ARG A 370 -18.39 -22.53 6.00
CA ARG A 370 -19.25 -23.65 6.45
C ARG A 370 -18.40 -24.89 6.69
N LEU A 371 -18.50 -25.46 7.88
CA LEU A 371 -17.96 -26.77 8.20
C LEU A 371 -18.84 -27.84 7.52
N GLN A 372 -18.21 -28.75 6.80
CA GLN A 372 -18.86 -29.91 6.18
C GLN A 372 -18.91 -31.08 7.15
#